data_c1fd93a17a70e051c1f0cd817802feab
#
_entry.id   c1fd93a17a70e051c1f0cd817802feab
#
_cell.length_a   1.000
_cell.length_b   1.000
_cell.length_c   1.000
_cell.angle_alpha   90.00
_cell.angle_beta   90.00
_cell.angle_gamma   90.00
#
_symmetry.space_group_name_H-M   'P 1'
#
loop_
_entity.id
_entity.type
_entity.pdbx_description
1 polymer ?
#
loop_
_entity_poly.entity_id
_entity_poly.type
_entity_poly.pdbx_seq_one_letter_code
_entity_poly.pdbx_strand_id
1 'polypeptide(L)'
;MSAFDVAAVREKFPALKQKQLFFDNAGGSQILGDVVDSIVSYLTTTNVQLGASYNVGQQSTAKYTKGVEAAAKYMNADPDEVVIGASTTQLLRNLSEALDFSPGDEIIVSALDHEANIAPWVALAAERNLRLKWWTVPAGTTNPILTPSSLVPLLSSRTRLVTCTHASNILGTIHPIRALADTVHTVPGAYFQVDGVAYAPHARLDMRELDVDFYTFSWYKVYGPHVSLLYGRRAAHEASVRSLGHFFNPSQTLEQKLSLAASNYELTASIPVVVDYMEQVGEAIAAHEQRLQSILLDYLRSKPDVFTIFGMPDADRAKRVPTVSWGVKGKSAKDVVEAVEKASDFAFRWGHFYSKRLVDDVLQAGEHGVVRFSMVHYNTEEEVQSFVKTFDRVICG
;
A
#
# COMPACT_ATOMS: atom_id res chain seq x y z
N MET A 1 5.64 0.55 -29.48
CA MET A 1 6.25 0.44 -28.13
C MET A 1 7.07 -0.84 -28.11
N SER A 2 8.34 -0.79 -27.68
CA SER A 2 9.13 -2.02 -27.46
C SER A 2 8.42 -2.88 -26.41
N ALA A 3 8.50 -4.21 -26.58
CA ALA A 3 7.97 -5.13 -25.56
C ALA A 3 8.67 -4.87 -24.22
N PHE A 4 7.94 -4.98 -23.11
CA PHE A 4 8.50 -4.85 -21.75
C PHE A 4 9.52 -5.98 -21.53
N ASP A 5 10.79 -5.61 -21.34
CA ASP A 5 11.89 -6.56 -21.17
C ASP A 5 11.99 -7.01 -19.70
N VAL A 6 11.25 -8.06 -19.36
CA VAL A 6 11.25 -8.64 -18.01
C VAL A 6 12.63 -9.18 -17.62
N ALA A 7 13.41 -9.71 -18.55
CA ALA A 7 14.74 -10.26 -18.26
C ALA A 7 15.70 -9.15 -17.80
N ALA A 8 15.74 -8.04 -18.53
CA ALA A 8 16.55 -6.87 -18.14
C ALA A 8 16.08 -6.25 -16.81
N VAL A 9 14.79 -6.27 -16.53
CA VAL A 9 14.24 -5.82 -15.25
C VAL A 9 14.71 -6.72 -14.10
N ARG A 10 14.64 -8.03 -14.26
CA ARG A 10 15.01 -9.02 -13.21
C ARG A 10 16.47 -8.88 -12.77
N GLU A 11 17.39 -8.54 -13.68
CA GLU A 11 18.81 -8.34 -13.36
C GLU A 11 19.03 -7.21 -12.33
N LYS A 12 18.11 -6.27 -12.22
CA LYS A 12 18.17 -5.17 -11.22
C LYS A 12 17.83 -5.62 -9.80
N PHE A 13 17.31 -6.83 -9.60
CA PHE A 13 16.87 -7.36 -8.31
C PHE A 13 17.75 -8.53 -7.87
N PRO A 14 18.75 -8.31 -7.00
CA PRO A 14 19.71 -9.35 -6.60
C PRO A 14 19.04 -10.61 -5.99
N ALA A 15 17.95 -10.44 -5.27
CA ALA A 15 17.24 -11.54 -4.63
C ALA A 15 16.59 -12.51 -5.63
N LEU A 16 16.36 -12.11 -6.88
CA LEU A 16 15.77 -12.98 -7.91
C LEU A 16 16.77 -13.98 -8.52
N LYS A 17 18.05 -13.90 -8.13
CA LYS A 17 19.10 -14.88 -8.55
C LYS A 17 19.04 -16.19 -7.78
N GLN A 18 18.22 -16.26 -6.73
CA GLN A 18 18.01 -17.49 -5.96
C GLN A 18 16.90 -18.36 -6.59
N LYS A 19 16.79 -19.61 -6.08
CA LYS A 19 15.85 -20.60 -6.61
C LYS A 19 14.37 -20.27 -6.28
N GLN A 20 14.12 -19.56 -5.18
CA GLN A 20 12.78 -19.20 -4.72
C GLN A 20 12.06 -18.30 -5.72
N LEU A 21 10.81 -18.61 -6.05
CA LEU A 21 9.94 -17.83 -6.92
C LEU A 21 8.97 -17.01 -6.06
N PHE A 22 9.11 -15.68 -6.05
CA PHE A 22 8.40 -14.79 -5.13
C PHE A 22 7.05 -14.34 -5.69
N PHE A 23 5.98 -14.79 -5.03
CA PHE A 23 4.59 -14.43 -5.31
C PHE A 23 3.82 -13.95 -4.07
N ASP A 24 4.54 -13.49 -3.02
CA ASP A 24 3.99 -12.80 -1.85
C ASP A 24 4.32 -11.29 -1.86
N ASN A 25 4.35 -10.68 -3.05
CA ASN A 25 4.78 -9.30 -3.24
C ASN A 25 3.84 -8.26 -2.59
N ALA A 26 2.57 -8.60 -2.37
CA ALA A 26 1.66 -7.77 -1.56
C ALA A 26 2.08 -7.69 -0.07
N GLY A 27 2.93 -8.59 0.40
CA GLY A 27 3.57 -8.55 1.71
C GLY A 27 4.82 -7.68 1.74
N GLY A 28 5.53 -7.57 0.61
CA GLY A 28 6.74 -6.79 0.39
C GLY A 28 7.42 -7.23 -0.90
N SER A 29 7.81 -6.29 -1.76
CA SER A 29 8.55 -6.58 -2.99
C SER A 29 10.05 -6.78 -2.72
N GLN A 30 10.76 -7.37 -3.67
CA GLN A 30 12.22 -7.43 -3.61
C GLN A 30 12.81 -6.02 -3.82
N ILE A 31 13.93 -5.74 -3.16
CA ILE A 31 14.60 -4.44 -3.25
C ILE A 31 15.48 -4.35 -4.49
N LEU A 32 15.53 -3.17 -5.10
CA LEU A 32 16.50 -2.86 -6.18
C LEU A 32 17.94 -2.92 -5.67
N GLY A 33 18.85 -3.50 -6.45
CA GLY A 33 20.29 -3.52 -6.13
C GLY A 33 20.87 -2.13 -5.96
N ASP A 34 20.55 -1.21 -6.87
CA ASP A 34 21.00 0.19 -6.83
C ASP A 34 20.54 0.92 -5.54
N VAL A 35 19.40 0.55 -4.96
CA VAL A 35 18.95 1.07 -3.66
C VAL A 35 19.87 0.60 -2.53
N VAL A 36 20.23 -0.68 -2.53
CA VAL A 36 21.20 -1.24 -1.56
C VAL A 36 22.54 -0.53 -1.68
N ASP A 37 23.04 -0.33 -2.89
CA ASP A 37 24.32 0.37 -3.16
C ASP A 37 24.25 1.83 -2.70
N SER A 38 23.13 2.52 -2.89
CA SER A 38 22.91 3.89 -2.40
C SER A 38 22.98 3.96 -0.87
N ILE A 39 22.34 3.01 -0.16
CA ILE A 39 22.37 2.92 1.30
C ILE A 39 23.80 2.67 1.80
N VAL A 40 24.52 1.70 1.20
CA VAL A 40 25.91 1.38 1.54
C VAL A 40 26.80 2.62 1.30
N SER A 41 26.64 3.28 0.17
CA SER A 41 27.38 4.51 -0.15
C SER A 41 27.15 5.62 0.89
N TYR A 42 25.89 5.83 1.31
CA TYR A 42 25.58 6.81 2.35
C TYR A 42 26.28 6.50 3.66
N LEU A 43 26.13 5.28 4.16
CA LEU A 43 26.70 4.81 5.44
C LEU A 43 28.22 4.87 5.46
N THR A 44 28.87 4.63 4.33
CA THR A 44 30.34 4.60 4.23
C THR A 44 30.98 5.95 3.93
N THR A 45 30.23 6.94 3.42
CA THR A 45 30.81 8.21 2.95
C THR A 45 30.24 9.46 3.62
N THR A 46 28.95 9.44 4.04
CA THR A 46 28.24 10.65 4.48
C THR A 46 27.39 10.42 5.75
N ASN A 47 27.70 9.39 6.53
CA ASN A 47 26.94 9.04 7.74
C ASN A 47 27.25 10.00 8.90
N VAL A 48 26.69 11.21 8.83
CA VAL A 48 26.83 12.27 9.84
C VAL A 48 25.50 12.99 10.05
N GLN A 49 25.42 13.79 11.12
CA GLN A 49 24.24 14.55 11.48
C GLN A 49 23.87 15.57 10.39
N LEU A 50 22.58 15.68 10.08
CA LEU A 50 22.06 16.71 9.17
C LEU A 50 22.23 18.13 9.74
N GLY A 51 22.32 19.12 8.84
CA GLY A 51 22.42 20.54 9.20
C GLY A 51 23.81 21.00 9.66
N ALA A 52 24.82 20.11 9.65
CA ALA A 52 26.17 20.49 9.99
C ALA A 52 26.83 21.32 8.86
N SER A 53 27.64 22.32 9.25
CA SER A 53 28.28 23.29 8.31
C SER A 53 29.52 22.74 7.60
N TYR A 54 30.14 21.66 8.08
CA TYR A 54 31.28 21.05 7.42
C TYR A 54 30.87 20.25 6.17
N ASN A 55 31.81 20.07 5.23
CA ASN A 55 31.54 19.53 3.89
C ASN A 55 30.72 18.22 3.87
N VAL A 56 31.11 17.22 4.67
CA VAL A 56 30.36 15.93 4.70
C VAL A 56 28.96 16.11 5.27
N GLY A 57 28.76 17.01 6.24
CA GLY A 57 27.42 17.32 6.79
C GLY A 57 26.50 18.01 5.77
N GLN A 58 27.08 18.90 4.94
CA GLN A 58 26.35 19.52 3.82
C GLN A 58 25.95 18.47 2.77
N GLN A 59 26.83 17.52 2.43
CA GLN A 59 26.54 16.42 1.51
C GLN A 59 25.45 15.51 2.06
N SER A 60 25.51 15.15 3.35
CA SER A 60 24.49 14.34 4.03
C SER A 60 23.12 15.02 3.96
N THR A 61 23.06 16.32 4.32
CA THR A 61 21.85 17.12 4.25
C THR A 61 21.28 17.18 2.83
N ALA A 62 22.14 17.42 1.83
CA ALA A 62 21.72 17.48 0.42
C ALA A 62 21.15 16.15 -0.08
N LYS A 63 21.73 14.99 0.31
CA LYS A 63 21.20 13.66 -0.04
C LYS A 63 19.84 13.41 0.59
N TYR A 64 19.66 13.76 1.87
CA TYR A 64 18.39 13.65 2.56
C TYR A 64 17.30 14.51 1.90
N THR A 65 17.59 15.79 1.65
CA THR A 65 16.66 16.73 0.99
C THR A 65 16.22 16.21 -0.38
N LYS A 66 17.15 15.70 -1.20
CA LYS A 66 16.82 15.06 -2.48
C LYS A 66 15.90 13.85 -2.32
N GLY A 67 16.06 13.08 -1.24
CA GLY A 67 15.17 11.98 -0.91
C GLY A 67 13.74 12.43 -0.67
N VAL A 68 13.55 13.53 0.10
CA VAL A 68 12.22 14.11 0.36
C VAL A 68 11.61 14.70 -0.93
N GLU A 69 12.40 15.44 -1.72
CA GLU A 69 11.97 16.01 -3.00
C GLU A 69 11.54 14.92 -4.00
N ALA A 70 12.31 13.82 -4.10
CA ALA A 70 11.95 12.68 -4.95
C ALA A 70 10.66 11.98 -4.46
N ALA A 71 10.51 11.83 -3.15
CA ALA A 71 9.30 11.26 -2.56
C ALA A 71 8.05 12.10 -2.88
N ALA A 72 8.14 13.42 -2.77
CA ALA A 72 7.07 14.34 -3.15
C ALA A 72 6.75 14.26 -4.66
N LYS A 73 7.79 14.27 -5.50
CA LYS A 73 7.65 14.11 -6.96
C LYS A 73 6.91 12.84 -7.35
N TYR A 74 7.20 11.70 -6.68
CA TYR A 74 6.53 10.43 -6.93
C TYR A 74 5.01 10.49 -6.77
N MET A 75 4.51 11.38 -5.91
CA MET A 75 3.09 11.58 -5.64
C MET A 75 2.46 12.78 -6.35
N ASN A 76 3.21 13.52 -7.19
CA ASN A 76 2.80 14.83 -7.71
C ASN A 76 2.38 15.79 -6.58
N ALA A 77 3.25 15.89 -5.53
CA ALA A 77 3.07 16.72 -4.36
C ALA A 77 4.24 17.68 -4.18
N ASP A 78 4.10 18.64 -3.28
CA ASP A 78 5.18 19.53 -2.86
C ASP A 78 5.97 18.93 -1.67
N PRO A 79 7.26 19.24 -1.49
CA PRO A 79 8.09 18.70 -0.39
C PRO A 79 7.55 19.01 1.01
N ASP A 80 6.84 20.12 1.21
CA ASP A 80 6.23 20.50 2.49
C ASP A 80 4.93 19.73 2.82
N GLU A 81 4.39 19.01 1.84
CA GLU A 81 3.19 18.16 1.98
C GLU A 81 3.52 16.70 2.33
N VAL A 82 4.79 16.33 2.47
CA VAL A 82 5.18 14.94 2.71
C VAL A 82 6.00 14.78 3.99
N VAL A 83 5.85 13.60 4.61
CA VAL A 83 6.70 13.16 5.72
C VAL A 83 7.08 11.69 5.53
N ILE A 84 8.36 11.38 5.77
CA ILE A 84 8.89 10.02 5.73
C ILE A 84 9.01 9.51 7.16
N GLY A 85 8.53 8.28 7.39
CA GLY A 85 8.57 7.63 8.69
C GLY A 85 8.94 6.16 8.59
N ALA A 86 9.14 5.51 9.73
CA ALA A 86 9.60 4.12 9.78
C ALA A 86 8.58 3.12 9.24
N SER A 87 7.29 3.42 9.30
CA SER A 87 6.23 2.55 8.77
C SER A 87 4.92 3.33 8.57
N THR A 88 4.06 2.84 7.68
CA THR A 88 2.68 3.32 7.53
C THR A 88 1.92 3.28 8.85
N THR A 89 2.09 2.22 9.65
CA THR A 89 1.46 2.11 10.97
C THR A 89 1.88 3.23 11.90
N GLN A 90 3.18 3.59 11.94
CA GLN A 90 3.65 4.72 12.74
C GLN A 90 3.09 6.04 12.25
N LEU A 91 3.16 6.29 10.92
CA LEU A 91 2.68 7.54 10.34
C LEU A 91 1.18 7.76 10.57
N LEU A 92 0.36 6.72 10.45
CA LEU A 92 -1.07 6.80 10.74
C LEU A 92 -1.35 7.02 12.23
N ARG A 93 -0.55 6.45 13.14
CA ARG A 93 -0.64 6.76 14.58
C ARG A 93 -0.23 8.21 14.87
N ASN A 94 0.86 8.69 14.27
CA ASN A 94 1.26 10.09 14.42
C ASN A 94 0.17 11.03 13.88
N LEU A 95 -0.41 10.72 12.72
CA LEU A 95 -1.50 11.51 12.15
C LEU A 95 -2.74 11.49 13.07
N SER A 96 -3.13 10.33 13.60
CA SER A 96 -4.28 10.23 14.49
C SER A 96 -4.12 11.05 15.78
N GLU A 97 -2.90 11.06 16.33
CA GLU A 97 -2.59 11.90 17.51
C GLU A 97 -2.56 13.40 17.19
N ALA A 98 -2.12 13.76 15.99
CA ALA A 98 -1.93 15.14 15.58
C ALA A 98 -3.20 15.83 15.07
N LEU A 99 -4.18 15.06 14.57
CA LEU A 99 -5.43 15.62 14.07
C LEU A 99 -6.28 16.17 15.21
N ASP A 100 -6.87 17.33 14.97
CA ASP A 100 -7.77 17.98 15.93
C ASP A 100 -9.22 17.49 15.75
N PHE A 101 -9.80 16.98 16.82
CA PHE A 101 -11.20 16.56 16.91
C PHE A 101 -11.88 17.17 18.13
N SER A 102 -13.17 17.42 17.99
CA SER A 102 -14.05 17.82 19.08
C SER A 102 -14.89 16.64 19.59
N PRO A 103 -15.26 16.60 20.88
CA PRO A 103 -16.14 15.55 21.40
C PRO A 103 -17.43 15.42 20.59
N GLY A 104 -17.76 14.19 20.17
CA GLY A 104 -18.93 13.89 19.37
C GLY A 104 -18.73 14.05 17.86
N ASP A 105 -17.54 14.43 17.39
CA ASP A 105 -17.16 14.31 15.98
C ASP A 105 -17.21 12.86 15.54
N GLU A 106 -17.41 12.63 14.24
CA GLU A 106 -17.59 11.31 13.66
C GLU A 106 -16.39 10.94 12.79
N ILE A 107 -15.91 9.71 12.99
CA ILE A 107 -14.91 9.06 12.13
C ILE A 107 -15.58 7.87 11.42
N ILE A 108 -15.47 7.81 10.10
CA ILE A 108 -15.96 6.71 9.28
C ILE A 108 -14.75 5.87 8.85
N VAL A 109 -14.73 4.61 9.26
CA VAL A 109 -13.62 3.66 9.01
C VAL A 109 -14.12 2.49 8.17
N SER A 110 -13.43 2.19 7.08
CA SER A 110 -13.76 1.03 6.26
C SER A 110 -13.40 -0.28 6.97
N ALA A 111 -14.32 -1.25 6.97
CA ALA A 111 -14.08 -2.59 7.48
C ALA A 111 -13.29 -3.47 6.49
N LEU A 112 -13.01 -2.98 5.26
CA LEU A 112 -12.29 -3.72 4.23
C LEU A 112 -10.77 -3.54 4.32
N ASP A 113 -10.30 -2.68 5.22
CA ASP A 113 -8.93 -2.20 5.28
C ASP A 113 -7.97 -3.15 6.01
N HIS A 114 -6.69 -2.91 5.77
CA HIS A 114 -5.62 -3.41 6.64
C HIS A 114 -5.72 -2.77 8.03
N GLU A 115 -5.47 -3.53 9.09
CA GLU A 115 -5.63 -3.08 10.48
C GLU A 115 -4.75 -1.85 10.83
N ALA A 116 -3.66 -1.62 10.11
CA ALA A 116 -2.86 -0.41 10.25
C ALA A 116 -3.64 0.87 9.98
N ASN A 117 -4.63 0.81 9.05
CA ASN A 117 -5.53 1.93 8.75
C ASN A 117 -6.86 1.87 9.53
N ILE A 118 -7.00 0.99 10.48
CA ILE A 118 -8.19 0.85 11.34
C ILE A 118 -7.84 1.17 12.80
N ALA A 119 -6.84 0.48 13.34
CA ALA A 119 -6.52 0.50 14.76
C ALA A 119 -6.27 1.89 15.36
N PRO A 120 -5.53 2.83 14.70
CA PRO A 120 -5.30 4.15 15.26
C PRO A 120 -6.60 4.95 15.41
N TRP A 121 -7.53 4.83 14.47
CA TRP A 121 -8.81 5.55 14.49
C TRP A 121 -9.78 4.98 15.53
N VAL A 122 -9.81 3.65 15.68
CA VAL A 122 -10.60 2.98 16.73
C VAL A 122 -10.11 3.38 18.12
N ALA A 123 -8.79 3.38 18.34
CA ALA A 123 -8.19 3.79 19.61
C ALA A 123 -8.49 5.28 19.92
N LEU A 124 -8.27 6.15 18.93
CA LEU A 124 -8.54 7.58 19.05
C LEU A 124 -10.01 7.87 19.37
N ALA A 125 -10.93 7.19 18.69
CA ALA A 125 -12.37 7.38 18.91
C ALA A 125 -12.77 7.02 20.34
N ALA A 126 -12.22 5.93 20.88
CA ALA A 126 -12.45 5.51 22.26
C ALA A 126 -11.84 6.50 23.28
N GLU A 127 -10.61 6.97 23.03
CA GLU A 127 -9.90 7.88 23.94
C GLU A 127 -10.51 9.27 24.02
N ARG A 128 -10.91 9.83 22.85
CA ARG A 128 -11.41 11.22 22.75
C ARG A 128 -12.94 11.32 22.69
N ASN A 129 -13.66 10.23 22.99
CA ASN A 129 -15.14 10.19 22.97
C ASN A 129 -15.73 10.64 21.62
N LEU A 130 -15.13 10.14 20.52
CA LEU A 130 -15.61 10.37 19.16
C LEU A 130 -16.59 9.27 18.77
N ARG A 131 -17.41 9.52 17.75
CA ARG A 131 -18.34 8.53 17.20
C ARG A 131 -17.68 7.76 16.06
N LEU A 132 -17.38 6.48 16.28
CA LEU A 132 -16.89 5.59 15.23
C LEU A 132 -18.07 5.03 14.44
N LYS A 133 -18.03 5.17 13.12
CA LYS A 133 -18.96 4.53 12.18
C LYS A 133 -18.20 3.56 11.30
N TRP A 134 -18.72 2.34 11.16
CA TRP A 134 -18.13 1.35 10.27
C TRP A 134 -18.71 1.47 8.87
N TRP A 135 -17.85 1.60 7.89
CA TRP A 135 -18.19 1.49 6.48
C TRP A 135 -17.97 0.05 6.04
N THR A 136 -19.04 -0.72 5.96
CA THR A 136 -19.03 -2.15 5.66
C THR A 136 -19.94 -2.49 4.49
N VAL A 137 -19.87 -3.71 4.02
CA VAL A 137 -20.71 -4.30 2.97
C VAL A 137 -21.34 -5.59 3.50
N PRO A 138 -22.39 -6.13 2.83
CA PRO A 138 -23.03 -7.37 3.27
C PRO A 138 -22.06 -8.55 3.35
N ALA A 139 -22.21 -9.39 4.37
CA ALA A 139 -21.48 -10.64 4.53
C ALA A 139 -21.74 -11.58 3.34
N GLY A 140 -20.72 -12.38 2.97
CA GLY A 140 -20.76 -13.28 1.80
C GLY A 140 -20.48 -12.57 0.46
N THR A 141 -20.23 -11.26 0.46
CA THR A 141 -19.83 -10.52 -0.75
C THR A 141 -18.41 -10.90 -1.15
N THR A 142 -18.21 -11.55 -2.29
CA THR A 142 -16.89 -12.01 -2.77
C THR A 142 -16.03 -10.89 -3.35
N ASN A 143 -16.64 -9.83 -3.89
CA ASN A 143 -15.95 -8.64 -4.39
C ASN A 143 -16.55 -7.36 -3.80
N PRO A 144 -16.29 -7.05 -2.52
CA PRO A 144 -16.75 -5.82 -1.90
C PRO A 144 -16.03 -4.60 -2.51
N ILE A 145 -16.82 -3.61 -2.93
CA ILE A 145 -16.35 -2.34 -3.48
C ILE A 145 -16.95 -1.20 -2.66
N LEU A 146 -16.09 -0.29 -2.19
CA LEU A 146 -16.53 0.96 -1.55
C LEU A 146 -16.97 1.94 -2.64
N THR A 147 -18.16 2.51 -2.48
CA THR A 147 -18.75 3.41 -3.49
C THR A 147 -19.32 4.67 -2.85
N PRO A 148 -19.47 5.78 -3.59
CA PRO A 148 -20.19 6.95 -3.10
C PRO A 148 -21.56 6.64 -2.51
N SER A 149 -22.33 5.77 -3.17
CA SER A 149 -23.67 5.38 -2.72
C SER A 149 -23.69 4.64 -1.39
N SER A 150 -22.64 3.87 -1.09
CA SER A 150 -22.50 3.19 0.22
C SER A 150 -21.95 4.12 1.30
N LEU A 151 -21.27 5.21 0.94
CA LEU A 151 -20.71 6.20 1.87
C LEU A 151 -21.75 7.24 2.31
N VAL A 152 -22.53 7.79 1.36
CA VAL A 152 -23.50 8.88 1.61
C VAL A 152 -24.38 8.66 2.86
N PRO A 153 -24.96 7.47 3.10
CA PRO A 153 -25.79 7.24 4.30
C PRO A 153 -25.05 7.34 5.62
N LEU A 154 -23.71 7.26 5.62
CA LEU A 154 -22.87 7.36 6.81
C LEU A 154 -22.47 8.79 7.15
N LEU A 155 -22.49 9.68 6.15
CA LEU A 155 -22.08 11.09 6.30
C LEU A 155 -23.09 11.89 7.12
N SER A 156 -22.56 12.84 7.89
CA SER A 156 -23.36 13.87 8.59
C SER A 156 -22.54 15.16 8.71
N SER A 157 -23.16 16.24 9.20
CA SER A 157 -22.45 17.49 9.50
C SER A 157 -21.37 17.37 10.58
N ARG A 158 -21.33 16.25 11.31
CA ARG A 158 -20.32 15.93 12.33
C ARG A 158 -19.18 15.07 11.80
N THR A 159 -19.26 14.56 10.57
CA THR A 159 -18.16 13.78 9.96
C THR A 159 -16.94 14.67 9.84
N ARG A 160 -15.80 14.20 10.37
CA ARG A 160 -14.51 14.91 10.32
C ARG A 160 -13.44 14.10 9.62
N LEU A 161 -13.56 12.78 9.61
CA LEU A 161 -12.63 11.91 8.90
C LEU A 161 -13.38 10.73 8.28
N VAL A 162 -13.04 10.46 7.03
CA VAL A 162 -13.35 9.20 6.34
C VAL A 162 -12.04 8.54 5.97
N THR A 163 -11.91 7.23 6.20
CA THR A 163 -10.69 6.50 5.84
C THR A 163 -11.00 5.19 5.15
N CYS A 164 -10.24 4.91 4.08
CA CYS A 164 -10.31 3.62 3.36
C CYS A 164 -9.01 3.30 2.62
N THR A 165 -8.89 2.04 2.16
CA THR A 165 -7.79 1.63 1.28
C THR A 165 -8.06 2.01 -0.18
N HIS A 166 -7.01 2.32 -0.95
CA HIS A 166 -7.09 2.56 -2.39
C HIS A 166 -7.28 1.26 -3.17
N ALA A 167 -6.46 0.26 -2.85
CA ALA A 167 -6.61 -1.11 -3.35
C ALA A 167 -6.50 -2.10 -2.19
N SER A 168 -7.33 -3.14 -2.22
CA SER A 168 -7.30 -4.15 -1.16
C SER A 168 -6.07 -5.04 -1.27
N ASN A 169 -5.32 -5.18 -0.17
CA ASN A 169 -4.18 -6.09 -0.05
C ASN A 169 -4.57 -7.59 -0.07
N ILE A 170 -5.87 -7.89 -0.01
CA ILE A 170 -6.45 -9.23 -0.14
C ILE A 170 -7.00 -9.43 -1.54
N LEU A 171 -7.91 -8.55 -1.96
CA LEU A 171 -8.74 -8.74 -3.16
C LEU A 171 -8.06 -8.25 -4.44
N GLY A 172 -7.07 -7.35 -4.29
CA GLY A 172 -6.56 -6.57 -5.39
C GLY A 172 -7.55 -5.53 -5.94
N THR A 173 -8.80 -5.53 -5.53
CA THR A 173 -9.85 -4.60 -5.99
C THR A 173 -9.48 -3.16 -5.71
N ILE A 174 -9.60 -2.30 -6.73
CA ILE A 174 -9.35 -0.85 -6.66
C ILE A 174 -10.66 -0.14 -6.33
N HIS A 175 -10.62 0.80 -5.40
CA HIS A 175 -11.75 1.65 -5.05
C HIS A 175 -11.69 3.00 -5.80
N PRO A 176 -12.84 3.61 -6.13
CA PRO A 176 -12.89 4.85 -6.93
C PRO A 176 -12.57 6.08 -6.08
N ILE A 177 -11.30 6.26 -5.69
CA ILE A 177 -10.86 7.24 -4.69
C ILE A 177 -11.27 8.67 -5.04
N ARG A 178 -11.14 9.09 -6.31
CA ARG A 178 -11.57 10.45 -6.71
C ARG A 178 -13.05 10.69 -6.45
N ALA A 179 -13.92 9.77 -6.83
CA ALA A 179 -15.35 9.90 -6.59
C ALA A 179 -15.71 9.85 -5.11
N LEU A 180 -14.93 9.10 -4.31
CA LEU A 180 -15.06 9.08 -2.85
C LEU A 180 -14.60 10.41 -2.23
N ALA A 181 -13.51 11.00 -2.71
CA ALA A 181 -13.05 12.33 -2.27
C ALA A 181 -14.11 13.39 -2.54
N ASP A 182 -14.67 13.44 -3.76
CA ASP A 182 -15.75 14.35 -4.11
C ASP A 182 -16.95 14.19 -3.17
N THR A 183 -17.25 12.95 -2.76
CA THR A 183 -18.35 12.65 -1.82
C THR A 183 -18.05 13.11 -0.40
N VAL A 184 -16.84 12.87 0.11
CA VAL A 184 -16.42 13.32 1.45
C VAL A 184 -16.44 14.84 1.54
N HIS A 185 -15.94 15.53 0.53
CA HIS A 185 -15.84 16.99 0.49
C HIS A 185 -17.21 17.69 0.36
N THR A 186 -18.31 16.95 0.18
CA THR A 186 -19.66 17.53 0.36
C THR A 186 -19.94 17.91 1.82
N VAL A 187 -19.17 17.40 2.77
CA VAL A 187 -19.27 17.74 4.20
C VAL A 187 -18.18 18.74 4.54
N PRO A 188 -18.51 20.01 4.86
CA PRO A 188 -17.52 21.02 5.20
C PRO A 188 -16.66 20.61 6.41
N GLY A 189 -15.32 20.65 6.25
CA GLY A 189 -14.36 20.30 7.29
C GLY A 189 -14.18 18.80 7.52
N ALA A 190 -14.74 17.93 6.67
CA ALA A 190 -14.39 16.52 6.64
C ALA A 190 -13.12 16.30 5.82
N TYR A 191 -12.24 15.41 6.31
CA TYR A 191 -11.00 15.00 5.65
C TYR A 191 -11.11 13.56 5.13
N PHE A 192 -10.43 13.31 4.02
CA PHE A 192 -10.34 11.97 3.43
C PHE A 192 -8.90 11.44 3.50
N GLN A 193 -8.71 10.38 4.27
CA GLN A 193 -7.44 9.65 4.40
C GLN A 193 -7.50 8.35 3.61
N VAL A 194 -6.45 8.06 2.83
CA VAL A 194 -6.39 6.87 1.98
C VAL A 194 -5.11 6.08 2.23
N ASP A 195 -5.27 4.78 2.46
CA ASP A 195 -4.17 3.83 2.49
C ASP A 195 -3.90 3.31 1.07
N GLY A 196 -2.81 3.78 0.46
CA GLY A 196 -2.38 3.39 -0.87
C GLY A 196 -1.31 2.30 -0.93
N VAL A 197 -1.01 1.66 0.19
CA VAL A 197 0.11 0.69 0.33
C VAL A 197 0.03 -0.45 -0.69
N ALA A 198 -1.16 -0.95 -1.02
CA ALA A 198 -1.34 -2.01 -2.00
C ALA A 198 -1.50 -1.49 -3.44
N TYR A 199 -1.70 -0.19 -3.65
CA TYR A 199 -1.86 0.43 -4.97
C TYR A 199 -0.55 0.98 -5.52
N ALA A 200 0.26 1.61 -4.67
CA ALA A 200 1.46 2.36 -5.06
C ALA A 200 2.48 1.60 -5.93
N PRO A 201 2.68 0.26 -5.80
CA PRO A 201 3.62 -0.48 -6.64
C PRO A 201 3.20 -0.61 -8.10
N HIS A 202 1.91 -0.43 -8.42
CA HIS A 202 1.29 -0.86 -9.66
C HIS A 202 0.84 0.28 -10.57
N ALA A 203 0.76 1.51 -10.05
CA ALA A 203 0.26 2.66 -10.81
C ALA A 203 0.90 3.97 -10.33
N ARG A 204 0.95 4.94 -11.23
CA ARG A 204 1.35 6.30 -10.91
C ARG A 204 0.42 6.88 -9.85
N LEU A 205 1.00 7.59 -8.89
CA LEU A 205 0.27 8.35 -7.89
C LEU A 205 0.20 9.82 -8.30
N ASP A 206 -1.00 10.40 -8.22
CA ASP A 206 -1.21 11.83 -8.47
C ASP A 206 -2.20 12.39 -7.44
N MET A 207 -1.66 13.05 -6.41
CA MET A 207 -2.47 13.58 -5.31
C MET A 207 -3.36 14.74 -5.74
N ARG A 208 -2.97 15.47 -6.79
CA ARG A 208 -3.77 16.56 -7.34
C ARG A 208 -5.01 16.02 -8.08
N GLU A 209 -4.84 14.91 -8.80
CA GLU A 209 -5.94 14.23 -9.49
C GLU A 209 -6.87 13.51 -8.51
N LEU A 210 -6.32 12.79 -7.53
CA LEU A 210 -7.11 12.03 -6.53
C LEU A 210 -7.87 12.93 -5.57
N ASP A 211 -7.42 14.16 -5.34
CA ASP A 211 -8.03 15.17 -4.48
C ASP A 211 -8.25 14.70 -3.04
N VAL A 212 -7.37 13.86 -2.52
CA VAL A 212 -7.39 13.38 -1.14
C VAL A 212 -6.72 14.39 -0.20
N ASP A 213 -7.05 14.35 1.11
CA ASP A 213 -6.40 15.20 2.10
C ASP A 213 -5.16 14.55 2.69
N PHE A 214 -5.21 13.24 2.92
CA PHE A 214 -4.08 12.44 3.40
C PHE A 214 -3.97 11.15 2.59
N TYR A 215 -2.73 10.74 2.30
CA TYR A 215 -2.44 9.50 1.57
C TYR A 215 -1.16 8.87 2.08
N THR A 216 -1.14 7.55 2.28
CA THR A 216 0.05 6.88 2.79
C THR A 216 0.39 5.63 2.01
N PHE A 217 1.70 5.33 1.89
CA PHE A 217 2.18 4.05 1.39
C PHE A 217 3.58 3.71 1.93
N SER A 218 4.05 2.49 1.64
CA SER A 218 5.34 1.98 2.11
C SER A 218 6.29 1.70 0.95
N TRP A 219 7.50 2.26 1.00
CA TRP A 219 8.51 2.10 -0.05
C TRP A 219 8.99 0.65 -0.20
N TYR A 220 8.99 -0.16 0.87
CA TYR A 220 9.38 -1.58 0.77
C TYR A 220 8.44 -2.44 -0.08
N LYS A 221 7.26 -1.92 -0.45
CA LYS A 221 6.38 -2.53 -1.46
C LYS A 221 6.60 -1.95 -2.85
N VAL A 222 7.26 -0.80 -2.94
CA VAL A 222 7.63 -0.13 -4.20
C VAL A 222 9.13 -0.31 -4.45
N TYR A 223 9.64 -1.52 -4.30
CA TYR A 223 11.02 -1.94 -4.62
C TYR A 223 12.12 -1.21 -3.83
N GLY A 224 11.76 -0.49 -2.79
CA GLY A 224 12.61 0.39 -1.99
C GLY A 224 12.88 -0.11 -0.56
N PRO A 225 13.41 0.77 0.31
CA PRO A 225 13.76 0.43 1.68
C PRO A 225 12.54 0.39 2.62
N HIS A 226 12.72 -0.13 3.85
CA HIS A 226 11.70 -0.17 4.90
C HIS A 226 11.48 1.21 5.55
N VAL A 227 10.94 2.13 4.77
CA VAL A 227 10.36 3.40 5.21
C VAL A 227 9.02 3.61 4.52
N SER A 228 8.21 4.51 5.04
CA SER A 228 6.88 4.84 4.51
C SER A 228 6.76 6.34 4.30
N LEU A 229 5.79 6.72 3.48
CA LEU A 229 5.46 8.10 3.16
C LEU A 229 4.02 8.39 3.58
N LEU A 230 3.79 9.56 4.17
CA LEU A 230 2.48 10.17 4.35
C LEU A 230 2.47 11.51 3.61
N TYR A 231 1.52 11.68 2.72
CA TYR A 231 1.13 12.93 2.12
C TYR A 231 0.03 13.58 2.96
N GLY A 232 0.10 14.89 3.12
CA GLY A 232 -1.00 15.70 3.65
C GLY A 232 -1.14 16.96 2.83
N ARG A 233 -2.31 17.15 2.19
CA ARG A 233 -2.63 18.36 1.43
C ARG A 233 -2.31 19.59 2.27
N ARG A 234 -1.63 20.59 1.72
CA ARG A 234 -1.22 21.79 2.45
C ARG A 234 -2.37 22.41 3.25
N ALA A 235 -3.50 22.69 2.61
CA ALA A 235 -4.65 23.27 3.29
C ALA A 235 -5.18 22.39 4.44
N ALA A 236 -5.15 21.07 4.29
CA ALA A 236 -5.61 20.14 5.31
C ALA A 236 -4.65 20.09 6.51
N HIS A 237 -3.32 19.90 6.25
CA HIS A 237 -2.37 19.80 7.35
C HIS A 237 -2.12 21.13 8.07
N GLU A 238 -2.23 22.28 7.39
CA GLU A 238 -2.16 23.59 8.03
C GLU A 238 -3.35 23.83 8.96
N ALA A 239 -4.56 23.45 8.54
CA ALA A 239 -5.79 23.70 9.26
C ALA A 239 -6.04 22.72 10.43
N SER A 240 -5.55 21.46 10.36
CA SER A 240 -6.01 20.41 11.27
C SER A 240 -4.91 19.59 11.95
N VAL A 241 -3.65 19.66 11.48
CA VAL A 241 -2.57 18.87 12.05
C VAL A 241 -1.72 19.72 12.98
N ARG A 242 -1.79 19.42 14.28
CA ARG A 242 -0.89 20.03 15.28
C ARG A 242 0.49 19.39 15.22
N SER A 243 1.50 20.11 15.70
CA SER A 243 2.87 19.58 15.77
C SER A 243 3.00 18.59 16.94
N LEU A 244 3.59 17.42 16.66
CA LEU A 244 4.10 16.47 17.64
C LEU A 244 5.59 16.69 17.95
N GLY A 245 6.24 17.60 17.22
CA GLY A 245 7.66 17.93 17.37
C GLY A 245 7.99 18.67 18.66
N HIS A 246 9.27 18.92 18.89
CA HIS A 246 9.74 19.68 20.03
C HIS A 246 9.26 21.14 19.93
N PHE A 247 8.96 21.78 21.07
CA PHE A 247 8.39 23.13 21.15
C PHE A 247 9.22 24.22 20.44
N PHE A 248 10.53 23.99 20.24
CA PHE A 248 11.44 24.92 19.57
C PHE A 248 11.57 24.67 18.06
N ASN A 249 10.98 23.60 17.54
CA ASN A 249 11.04 23.30 16.10
C ASN A 249 9.98 24.12 15.35
N PRO A 250 10.28 24.57 14.11
CA PRO A 250 9.25 25.09 13.23
C PRO A 250 8.16 24.04 12.99
N SER A 251 6.93 24.48 12.69
CA SER A 251 5.78 23.62 12.43
C SER A 251 5.05 23.99 11.14
N GLN A 252 5.81 24.40 10.12
CA GLN A 252 5.27 24.86 8.83
C GLN A 252 5.00 23.71 7.86
N THR A 253 5.92 22.73 7.78
CA THR A 253 5.78 21.60 6.88
C THR A 253 5.18 20.39 7.60
N LEU A 254 4.63 19.44 6.83
CA LEU A 254 4.10 18.19 7.40
C LEU A 254 5.22 17.39 8.10
N GLU A 255 6.42 17.37 7.54
CA GLU A 255 7.60 16.75 8.16
C GLU A 255 7.89 17.36 9.52
N GLN A 256 7.94 18.70 9.64
CA GLN A 256 8.19 19.38 10.90
C GLN A 256 7.14 19.12 11.96
N LYS A 257 5.88 18.87 11.53
CA LYS A 257 4.79 18.55 12.45
C LYS A 257 4.80 17.10 12.94
N LEU A 258 5.09 16.14 12.05
CA LEU A 258 4.88 14.72 12.31
C LEU A 258 6.17 13.89 12.41
N SER A 259 7.31 14.41 11.92
CA SER A 259 8.58 13.71 12.05
C SER A 259 9.08 13.80 13.48
N LEU A 260 9.52 12.65 13.99
CA LEU A 260 10.25 12.58 15.24
C LEU A 260 11.75 12.74 14.96
N ALA A 261 12.52 13.12 15.97
CA ALA A 261 13.98 13.19 15.85
C ALA A 261 14.58 11.84 15.43
N ALA A 262 15.77 11.86 14.82
CA ALA A 262 16.51 10.68 14.37
C ALA A 262 15.82 9.87 13.25
N SER A 263 15.46 10.54 12.15
CA SER A 263 14.98 9.89 10.92
C SER A 263 16.02 8.94 10.30
N ASN A 264 15.58 8.03 9.45
CA ASN A 264 16.43 7.12 8.69
C ASN A 264 17.05 7.87 7.48
N TYR A 265 18.21 8.51 7.67
CA TYR A 265 18.82 9.36 6.65
C TYR A 265 19.24 8.56 5.41
N GLU A 266 19.93 7.43 5.61
CA GLU A 266 20.42 6.54 4.55
C GLU A 266 19.28 5.94 3.72
N LEU A 267 18.15 5.59 4.37
CA LEU A 267 17.00 5.04 3.68
C LEU A 267 16.26 6.12 2.90
N THR A 268 16.11 7.32 3.47
CA THR A 268 15.53 8.47 2.77
C THR A 268 16.37 8.89 1.58
N ALA A 269 17.70 8.95 1.73
CA ALA A 269 18.63 9.30 0.67
C ALA A 269 18.62 8.29 -0.51
N SER A 270 18.11 7.08 -0.33
CA SER A 270 18.00 6.06 -1.38
C SER A 270 16.72 6.16 -2.21
N ILE A 271 15.71 6.92 -1.78
CA ILE A 271 14.41 7.05 -2.46
C ILE A 271 14.53 7.54 -3.92
N PRO A 272 15.41 8.51 -4.28
CA PRO A 272 15.56 8.95 -5.67
C PRO A 272 15.81 7.80 -6.64
N VAL A 273 16.57 6.77 -6.22
CA VAL A 273 16.87 5.59 -7.03
C VAL A 273 15.59 4.81 -7.37
N VAL A 274 14.66 4.68 -6.41
CA VAL A 274 13.37 4.03 -6.66
C VAL A 274 12.52 4.85 -7.61
N VAL A 275 12.47 6.18 -7.41
CA VAL A 275 11.66 7.08 -8.24
C VAL A 275 12.15 7.07 -9.69
N ASP A 276 13.47 7.19 -9.90
CA ASP A 276 14.08 7.13 -11.23
C ASP A 276 13.79 5.78 -11.93
N TYR A 277 13.84 4.67 -11.17
CA TYR A 277 13.47 3.36 -11.69
C TYR A 277 12.01 3.28 -12.10
N MET A 278 11.08 3.75 -11.25
CA MET A 278 9.65 3.75 -11.54
C MET A 278 9.29 4.63 -12.74
N GLU A 279 9.99 5.75 -12.93
CA GLU A 279 9.83 6.59 -14.12
C GLU A 279 10.31 5.88 -15.42
N GLN A 280 11.38 5.08 -15.33
CA GLN A 280 11.91 4.33 -16.48
C GLN A 280 10.99 3.19 -16.92
N VAL A 281 10.46 2.41 -15.96
CA VAL A 281 9.56 1.29 -16.28
C VAL A 281 8.15 1.76 -16.63
N GLY A 282 7.71 2.86 -16.04
CA GLY A 282 6.51 3.62 -16.40
C GLY A 282 5.25 2.77 -16.56
N GLU A 283 4.42 3.14 -17.55
CA GLU A 283 3.15 2.45 -17.83
C GLU A 283 3.31 1.02 -18.43
N ALA A 284 4.52 0.65 -18.84
CA ALA A 284 4.79 -0.69 -19.36
C ALA A 284 4.54 -1.80 -18.32
N ILE A 285 4.69 -1.48 -17.03
CA ILE A 285 4.35 -2.36 -15.90
C ILE A 285 2.89 -2.84 -16.00
N ALA A 286 1.97 -1.91 -16.16
CA ALA A 286 0.54 -2.20 -16.06
C ALA A 286 0.06 -3.22 -17.11
N ALA A 287 0.55 -3.13 -18.35
CA ALA A 287 0.18 -4.08 -19.40
C ALA A 287 0.78 -5.47 -19.14
N HIS A 288 2.01 -5.53 -18.59
CA HIS A 288 2.63 -6.80 -18.25
C HIS A 288 1.92 -7.45 -17.05
N GLU A 289 1.68 -6.73 -16.00
CA GLU A 289 0.96 -7.22 -14.81
C GLU A 289 -0.47 -7.67 -15.14
N GLN A 290 -1.12 -7.00 -16.10
CA GLN A 290 -2.43 -7.44 -16.60
C GLN A 290 -2.35 -8.83 -17.26
N ARG A 291 -1.29 -9.12 -18.03
CA ARG A 291 -1.10 -10.47 -18.61
C ARG A 291 -0.84 -11.52 -17.56
N LEU A 292 0.00 -11.22 -16.55
CA LEU A 292 0.28 -12.14 -15.45
C LEU A 292 -1.00 -12.54 -14.71
N GLN A 293 -1.80 -11.55 -14.30
CA GLN A 293 -3.03 -11.85 -13.57
C GLN A 293 -4.10 -12.53 -14.43
N SER A 294 -4.13 -12.27 -15.76
CA SER A 294 -5.04 -12.94 -16.68
C SER A 294 -4.81 -14.45 -16.68
N ILE A 295 -3.55 -14.90 -16.75
CA ILE A 295 -3.21 -16.33 -16.75
C ILE A 295 -3.79 -17.05 -15.53
N LEU A 296 -3.61 -16.49 -14.34
CA LEU A 296 -4.11 -17.09 -13.10
C LEU A 296 -5.64 -17.01 -13.01
N LEU A 297 -6.24 -15.86 -13.33
CA LEU A 297 -7.69 -15.66 -13.24
C LEU A 297 -8.44 -16.52 -14.26
N ASP A 298 -7.92 -16.70 -15.48
CA ASP A 298 -8.49 -17.57 -16.49
C ASP A 298 -8.52 -19.04 -16.02
N TYR A 299 -7.45 -19.50 -15.40
CA TYR A 299 -7.40 -20.83 -14.80
C TYR A 299 -8.44 -20.98 -13.65
N LEU A 300 -8.49 -20.04 -12.72
CA LEU A 300 -9.44 -20.12 -11.60
C LEU A 300 -10.88 -20.10 -12.09
N ARG A 301 -11.20 -19.25 -13.08
CA ARG A 301 -12.54 -19.18 -13.70
C ARG A 301 -12.92 -20.43 -14.48
N SER A 302 -11.94 -21.16 -15.00
CA SER A 302 -12.21 -22.41 -15.73
C SER A 302 -12.76 -23.55 -14.83
N LYS A 303 -12.64 -23.41 -13.49
CA LYS A 303 -13.05 -24.40 -12.50
C LYS A 303 -13.93 -23.80 -11.39
N PRO A 304 -15.12 -23.23 -11.71
CA PRO A 304 -15.95 -22.52 -10.73
C PRO A 304 -16.54 -23.44 -9.65
N ASP A 305 -16.58 -24.74 -9.91
CA ASP A 305 -17.02 -25.74 -8.93
C ASP A 305 -15.92 -26.05 -7.88
N VAL A 306 -14.67 -25.70 -8.16
CA VAL A 306 -13.52 -25.92 -7.27
C VAL A 306 -13.12 -24.64 -6.56
N PHE A 307 -13.09 -23.50 -7.27
CA PHE A 307 -12.57 -22.26 -6.76
C PHE A 307 -13.64 -21.20 -6.51
N THR A 308 -13.45 -20.44 -5.44
CA THR A 308 -14.16 -19.18 -5.18
C THR A 308 -13.15 -18.05 -5.28
N ILE A 309 -13.25 -17.18 -6.29
CA ILE A 309 -12.38 -16.01 -6.43
C ILE A 309 -12.90 -14.91 -5.53
N PHE A 310 -12.01 -14.32 -4.74
CA PHE A 310 -12.26 -13.12 -3.94
C PHE A 310 -11.68 -11.89 -4.64
N GLY A 311 -12.48 -10.85 -4.78
CA GLY A 311 -12.17 -9.66 -5.55
C GLY A 311 -12.67 -9.73 -7.00
N MET A 312 -12.30 -8.74 -7.81
CA MET A 312 -12.68 -8.65 -9.22
C MET A 312 -12.23 -9.89 -9.99
N PRO A 313 -13.14 -10.63 -10.65
CA PRO A 313 -12.78 -11.89 -11.30
C PRO A 313 -12.13 -11.74 -12.67
N ASP A 314 -12.15 -10.55 -13.27
CA ASP A 314 -11.47 -10.23 -14.53
C ASP A 314 -10.14 -9.49 -14.28
N ALA A 315 -9.27 -9.44 -15.29
CA ALA A 315 -7.93 -8.86 -15.21
C ALA A 315 -7.88 -7.37 -15.63
N ASP A 316 -9.01 -6.66 -15.56
CA ASP A 316 -9.06 -5.25 -15.90
C ASP A 316 -8.21 -4.41 -14.92
N ARG A 317 -7.10 -3.86 -15.42
CA ARG A 317 -6.15 -3.05 -14.66
C ARG A 317 -6.76 -1.77 -14.06
N ALA A 318 -7.89 -1.31 -14.57
CA ALA A 318 -8.62 -0.17 -14.01
C ALA A 318 -9.43 -0.55 -12.74
N LYS A 319 -9.64 -1.84 -12.53
CA LYS A 319 -10.48 -2.37 -11.44
C LYS A 319 -9.71 -3.17 -10.41
N ARG A 320 -8.48 -3.63 -10.74
CA ARG A 320 -7.66 -4.40 -9.81
C ARG A 320 -6.15 -4.26 -10.05
N VAL A 321 -5.40 -4.44 -8.97
CA VAL A 321 -3.96 -4.71 -8.97
C VAL A 321 -3.70 -6.22 -9.01
N PRO A 322 -2.49 -6.70 -9.37
CA PRO A 322 -2.22 -8.14 -9.61
C PRO A 322 -2.03 -8.95 -8.31
N THR A 323 -2.87 -8.68 -7.32
CA THR A 323 -3.06 -9.49 -6.11
C THR A 323 -4.32 -10.30 -6.25
N VAL A 324 -4.20 -11.63 -6.31
CA VAL A 324 -5.32 -12.55 -6.51
C VAL A 324 -5.50 -13.41 -5.28
N SER A 325 -6.73 -13.45 -4.74
CA SER A 325 -7.08 -14.32 -3.63
C SER A 325 -8.24 -15.23 -3.99
N TRP A 326 -8.19 -16.45 -3.49
CA TRP A 326 -9.24 -17.44 -3.70
C TRP A 326 -9.37 -18.43 -2.55
N GLY A 327 -10.50 -19.11 -2.49
CA GLY A 327 -10.74 -20.29 -1.68
C GLY A 327 -10.82 -21.55 -2.54
N VAL A 328 -10.48 -22.69 -1.97
CA VAL A 328 -10.65 -24.01 -2.60
C VAL A 328 -11.73 -24.76 -1.83
N LYS A 329 -12.82 -25.15 -2.49
CA LYS A 329 -13.95 -25.83 -1.84
C LYS A 329 -13.50 -27.13 -1.16
N GLY A 330 -13.83 -27.25 0.12
CA GLY A 330 -13.50 -28.42 0.92
C GLY A 330 -12.04 -28.56 1.37
N LYS A 331 -11.21 -27.54 1.10
CA LYS A 331 -9.81 -27.53 1.55
C LYS A 331 -9.51 -26.22 2.31
N SER A 332 -8.67 -26.30 3.35
CA SER A 332 -8.20 -25.14 4.07
C SER A 332 -7.15 -24.39 3.24
N ALA A 333 -7.15 -23.05 3.30
CA ALA A 333 -6.16 -22.23 2.60
C ALA A 333 -4.72 -22.58 3.03
N LYS A 334 -4.54 -22.93 4.32
CA LYS A 334 -3.27 -23.40 4.87
C LYS A 334 -2.78 -24.66 4.18
N ASP A 335 -3.61 -25.72 4.16
CA ASP A 335 -3.24 -27.01 3.59
C ASP A 335 -2.95 -26.91 2.10
N VAL A 336 -3.68 -26.04 1.38
CA VAL A 336 -3.46 -25.75 -0.05
C VAL A 336 -2.09 -25.14 -0.28
N VAL A 337 -1.73 -24.11 0.45
CA VAL A 337 -0.43 -23.42 0.28
C VAL A 337 0.72 -24.35 0.67
N GLU A 338 0.66 -24.99 1.84
CA GLU A 338 1.71 -25.87 2.34
C GLU A 338 1.93 -27.10 1.43
N ALA A 339 0.87 -27.63 0.79
CA ALA A 339 1.01 -28.72 -0.18
C ALA A 339 1.76 -28.30 -1.44
N VAL A 340 1.50 -27.08 -1.97
CA VAL A 340 2.19 -26.57 -3.16
C VAL A 340 3.64 -26.19 -2.84
N GLU A 341 3.91 -25.56 -1.69
CA GLU A 341 5.26 -25.24 -1.22
C GLU A 341 6.14 -26.49 -1.08
N LYS A 342 5.57 -27.59 -0.59
CA LYS A 342 6.25 -28.89 -0.51
C LYS A 342 6.65 -29.46 -1.89
N ALA A 343 5.90 -29.14 -2.93
CA ALA A 343 6.04 -29.69 -4.27
C ALA A 343 6.79 -28.77 -5.25
N SER A 344 7.19 -27.56 -4.80
CA SER A 344 7.74 -26.52 -5.69
C SER A 344 8.51 -25.45 -4.92
N ASP A 345 9.13 -24.52 -5.67
CA ASP A 345 9.82 -23.35 -5.13
C ASP A 345 8.96 -22.08 -5.12
N PHE A 346 7.64 -22.17 -5.31
CA PHE A 346 6.74 -21.02 -5.26
C PHE A 346 6.53 -20.54 -3.83
N ALA A 347 6.81 -19.24 -3.58
CA ALA A 347 6.53 -18.56 -2.31
C ALA A 347 5.27 -17.70 -2.45
N PHE A 348 4.18 -18.14 -1.87
CA PHE A 348 2.90 -17.43 -1.76
C PHE A 348 2.28 -17.76 -0.41
N ARG A 349 1.16 -17.14 -0.04
CA ARG A 349 0.71 -17.26 1.35
C ARG A 349 -0.78 -17.55 1.49
N TRP A 350 -1.14 -17.96 2.70
CA TRP A 350 -2.51 -18.09 3.20
C TRP A 350 -2.73 -17.19 4.42
N GLY A 351 -3.97 -16.80 4.71
CA GLY A 351 -4.34 -16.08 5.92
C GLY A 351 -5.26 -14.90 5.70
N HIS A 352 -5.32 -14.01 6.69
CA HIS A 352 -6.09 -12.76 6.66
C HIS A 352 -5.23 -11.50 6.44
N PHE A 353 -3.90 -11.60 6.45
CA PHE A 353 -2.93 -10.54 6.10
C PHE A 353 -3.23 -9.19 6.75
N TYR A 354 -3.53 -9.20 8.05
CA TYR A 354 -3.95 -8.03 8.85
C TYR A 354 -5.26 -7.36 8.38
N SER A 355 -6.04 -7.98 7.50
CA SER A 355 -7.39 -7.53 7.11
C SER A 355 -8.45 -8.53 7.63
N LYS A 356 -8.38 -8.81 8.95
CA LYS A 356 -9.17 -9.87 9.58
C LYS A 356 -10.67 -9.64 9.44
N ARG A 357 -11.16 -8.39 9.62
CA ARG A 357 -12.58 -8.04 9.43
C ARG A 357 -13.07 -8.32 8.02
N LEU A 358 -12.28 -7.97 7.01
CA LEU A 358 -12.62 -8.31 5.62
C LEU A 358 -12.75 -9.81 5.44
N VAL A 359 -11.77 -10.58 5.92
CA VAL A 359 -11.69 -12.02 5.67
C VAL A 359 -12.76 -12.80 6.45
N ASP A 360 -12.97 -12.47 7.73
CA ASP A 360 -13.89 -13.19 8.62
C ASP A 360 -15.32 -12.71 8.45
N ASP A 361 -15.57 -11.38 8.54
CA ASP A 361 -16.90 -10.82 8.65
C ASP A 361 -17.55 -10.61 7.27
N VAL A 362 -16.75 -10.26 6.24
CA VAL A 362 -17.26 -9.97 4.90
C VAL A 362 -17.15 -11.18 3.97
N LEU A 363 -15.93 -11.71 3.77
CA LEU A 363 -15.71 -12.83 2.85
C LEU A 363 -16.20 -14.17 3.42
N GLN A 364 -16.21 -14.31 4.72
CA GLN A 364 -16.52 -15.57 5.43
C GLN A 364 -15.62 -16.73 4.97
N ALA A 365 -14.33 -16.46 4.79
CA ALA A 365 -13.38 -17.38 4.18
C ALA A 365 -12.89 -18.51 5.10
N GLY A 366 -13.38 -18.57 6.35
CA GLY A 366 -13.05 -19.61 7.32
C GLY A 366 -11.76 -19.34 8.13
N GLU A 367 -11.45 -20.25 9.05
CA GLU A 367 -10.42 -20.09 10.07
C GLU A 367 -9.05 -19.74 9.52
N HIS A 368 -8.66 -20.33 8.38
CA HIS A 368 -7.34 -20.13 7.77
C HIS A 368 -7.33 -19.06 6.67
N GLY A 369 -8.41 -18.28 6.53
CA GLY A 369 -8.52 -17.18 5.58
C GLY A 369 -8.48 -17.62 4.12
N VAL A 370 -7.75 -16.87 3.30
CA VAL A 370 -7.70 -17.07 1.84
C VAL A 370 -6.30 -17.51 1.38
N VAL A 371 -6.23 -18.18 0.23
CA VAL A 371 -4.99 -18.30 -0.54
C VAL A 371 -4.76 -16.97 -1.24
N ARG A 372 -3.54 -16.41 -1.15
CA ARG A 372 -3.18 -15.16 -1.83
C ARG A 372 -1.89 -15.34 -2.64
N PHE A 373 -1.97 -14.93 -3.91
CA PHE A 373 -0.87 -14.94 -4.87
C PHE A 373 -0.75 -13.53 -5.44
N SER A 374 0.37 -12.86 -5.22
CA SER A 374 0.58 -11.47 -5.62
C SER A 374 1.80 -11.32 -6.50
N MET A 375 1.56 -10.80 -7.69
CA MET A 375 2.54 -10.60 -8.75
C MET A 375 2.97 -9.15 -8.83
N VAL A 376 4.15 -8.92 -9.37
CA VAL A 376 4.65 -7.61 -9.76
C VAL A 376 5.41 -7.77 -11.09
N HIS A 377 5.84 -6.68 -11.67
CA HIS A 377 6.40 -6.62 -13.03
C HIS A 377 7.69 -7.42 -13.24
N TYR A 378 8.41 -7.86 -12.21
CA TYR A 378 9.56 -8.76 -12.37
C TYR A 378 9.18 -10.25 -12.42
N ASN A 379 7.92 -10.61 -12.15
CA ASN A 379 7.45 -11.97 -12.39
C ASN A 379 7.27 -12.22 -13.89
N THR A 380 7.41 -13.47 -14.34
CA THR A 380 7.25 -13.83 -15.75
C THR A 380 5.96 -14.58 -16.02
N GLU A 381 5.49 -14.56 -17.28
CA GLU A 381 4.31 -15.31 -17.69
C GLU A 381 4.56 -16.82 -17.55
N GLU A 382 5.80 -17.29 -17.84
CA GLU A 382 6.21 -18.68 -17.69
C GLU A 382 6.17 -19.14 -16.23
N GLU A 383 6.58 -18.26 -15.28
CA GLU A 383 6.48 -18.56 -13.85
C GLU A 383 5.01 -18.76 -13.44
N VAL A 384 4.08 -17.88 -13.88
CA VAL A 384 2.65 -18.00 -13.56
C VAL A 384 2.03 -19.23 -14.23
N GLN A 385 2.37 -19.53 -15.49
CA GLN A 385 1.92 -20.74 -16.17
C GLN A 385 2.42 -22.02 -15.48
N SER A 386 3.68 -22.02 -15.02
CA SER A 386 4.27 -23.13 -14.27
C SER A 386 3.59 -23.29 -12.90
N PHE A 387 3.26 -22.19 -12.24
CA PHE A 387 2.46 -22.20 -11.00
C PHE A 387 1.10 -22.86 -11.25
N VAL A 388 0.36 -22.43 -12.25
CA VAL A 388 -0.95 -22.99 -12.60
C VAL A 388 -0.87 -24.50 -12.81
N LYS A 389 0.11 -25.00 -13.60
CA LYS A 389 0.30 -26.44 -13.84
C LYS A 389 0.62 -27.19 -12.55
N THR A 390 1.49 -26.65 -11.71
CA THR A 390 1.87 -27.27 -10.44
C THR A 390 0.71 -27.29 -9.47
N PHE A 391 -0.01 -26.16 -9.36
CA PHE A 391 -1.19 -26.02 -8.51
C PHE A 391 -2.29 -26.99 -8.92
N ASP A 392 -2.58 -27.09 -10.22
CA ASP A 392 -3.60 -28.01 -10.75
C ASP A 392 -3.28 -29.46 -10.39
N ARG A 393 -2.06 -29.89 -10.64
CA ARG A 393 -1.58 -31.24 -10.32
C ARG A 393 -1.65 -31.57 -8.84
N VAL A 394 -1.27 -30.61 -7.96
CA VAL A 394 -1.17 -30.86 -6.50
C VAL A 394 -2.53 -30.77 -5.82
N ILE A 395 -3.42 -29.88 -6.29
CA ILE A 395 -4.65 -29.53 -5.60
C ILE A 395 -5.88 -30.18 -6.25
N CYS A 396 -5.89 -30.33 -7.58
CA CYS A 396 -7.03 -30.83 -8.34
C CYS A 396 -6.83 -32.26 -8.87
N GLY A 397 -5.58 -32.72 -9.06
CA GLY A 397 -5.26 -34.10 -9.46
C GLY A 397 -5.20 -34.97 -8.26
#